data_8c371430c8c93e502094a106e878a0ac
#
_entry.id   8c371430c8c93e502094a106e878a0ac
#
_cell.length_a   1.000
_cell.length_b   1.000
_cell.length_c   1.000
_cell.angle_alpha   90.00
_cell.angle_beta   90.00
_cell.angle_gamma   90.00
#
_symmetry.space_group_name_H-M   'P 1'
#
loop_
_entity.id
_entity.type
_entity.pdbx_description
1 polymer ?
#
loop_
_entity_poly.entity_id
_entity_poly.type
_entity_poly.pdbx_seq_one_letter_code
_entity_poly.pdbx_strand_id
1 'polypeptide(L)'
;MALIPLNIPAGQYRNGTEYQSLGRWRDGNLIRFHEGSLRPVGGWRQRGSVDIAGVVRSMLAWEDNSNSRRLAFGTHDKLFAMTASNAVTDITPAGFTAGRVDATLSVGFGASTYGNQTYGTPRQDTSTLLPATTWSLDNWGEYLVGCTADDGNLYEWQLDSAEDAAQIANSPE
;
A
#
# COMPACT_ATOMS: atom_id res chain seq x y z
N MET A 1 -38.88 -11.05 -39.60
CA MET A 1 -38.94 -10.25 -38.35
C MET A 1 -38.00 -9.07 -38.51
N ALA A 2 -38.50 -7.84 -38.50
CA ALA A 2 -37.64 -6.67 -38.64
C ALA A 2 -36.98 -6.39 -37.28
N LEU A 3 -35.64 -6.33 -37.23
CA LEU A 3 -34.87 -5.92 -36.06
C LEU A 3 -34.89 -4.40 -35.99
N ILE A 4 -35.45 -3.87 -34.91
CA ILE A 4 -35.43 -2.43 -34.64
C ILE A 4 -34.16 -2.14 -33.81
N PRO A 5 -33.24 -1.31 -34.33
CA PRO A 5 -32.06 -0.96 -33.54
C PRO A 5 -32.44 -0.13 -32.31
N LEU A 6 -32.10 -0.61 -31.12
CA LEU A 6 -32.28 0.12 -29.88
C LEU A 6 -31.03 0.97 -29.60
N ASN A 7 -31.16 2.27 -29.75
CA ASN A 7 -30.09 3.21 -29.49
C ASN A 7 -30.38 3.95 -28.16
N ILE A 8 -29.75 3.51 -27.08
CA ILE A 8 -29.87 4.17 -25.76
C ILE A 8 -28.66 5.08 -25.57
N PRO A 9 -28.84 6.39 -25.37
CA PRO A 9 -27.73 7.30 -25.13
C PRO A 9 -26.89 6.90 -23.92
N ALA A 10 -25.58 7.10 -24.02
CA ALA A 10 -24.67 6.87 -22.93
C ALA A 10 -24.92 7.84 -21.75
N GLY A 11 -24.72 7.36 -20.55
CA GLY A 11 -24.89 8.13 -19.32
C GLY A 11 -26.12 7.73 -18.50
N GLN A 12 -26.06 7.99 -17.23
CA GLN A 12 -27.18 7.77 -16.30
C GLN A 12 -27.96 9.07 -16.11
N TYR A 13 -29.27 9.01 -16.22
CA TYR A 13 -30.16 10.13 -16.02
C TYR A 13 -31.04 9.92 -14.79
N ARG A 14 -30.65 10.55 -13.68
CA ARG A 14 -31.36 10.45 -12.38
C ARG A 14 -32.22 11.68 -12.04
N ASN A 15 -32.01 12.80 -12.74
CA ASN A 15 -32.73 14.04 -12.48
C ASN A 15 -34.05 14.05 -13.25
N GLY A 16 -35.10 13.57 -12.63
CA GLY A 16 -36.41 13.66 -13.23
C GLY A 16 -37.32 12.49 -12.88
N THR A 17 -38.57 12.59 -13.35
CA THR A 17 -39.56 11.54 -13.22
C THR A 17 -39.25 10.34 -14.10
N GLU A 18 -39.89 9.21 -13.85
CA GLU A 18 -39.75 8.02 -14.68
C GLU A 18 -40.09 8.25 -16.15
N TYR A 19 -41.06 9.12 -16.40
CA TYR A 19 -41.44 9.53 -17.76
C TYR A 19 -40.36 10.29 -18.50
N GLN A 20 -39.60 11.14 -17.80
CA GLN A 20 -38.51 11.91 -18.37
C GLN A 20 -37.27 11.06 -18.67
N SER A 21 -37.12 9.94 -18.00
CA SER A 21 -36.01 9.00 -18.17
C SER A 21 -36.30 7.87 -19.17
N LEU A 22 -37.47 7.88 -19.81
CA LEU A 22 -37.82 6.90 -20.84
C LEU A 22 -36.76 6.88 -21.96
N GLY A 23 -36.24 5.70 -22.27
CA GLY A 23 -35.19 5.53 -23.28
C GLY A 23 -33.79 5.92 -22.82
N ARG A 24 -33.55 6.10 -21.52
CA ARG A 24 -32.24 6.37 -20.91
C ARG A 24 -31.91 5.40 -19.80
N TRP A 25 -30.64 5.28 -19.50
CA TRP A 25 -30.19 4.50 -18.34
C TRP A 25 -30.48 5.26 -17.03
N ARG A 26 -31.38 4.76 -16.23
CA ARG A 26 -31.76 5.40 -14.95
C ARG A 26 -30.79 5.05 -13.84
N ASP A 27 -30.36 3.82 -13.76
CA ASP A 27 -29.42 3.30 -12.78
C ASP A 27 -28.51 2.25 -13.38
N GLY A 28 -27.35 2.06 -12.78
CA GLY A 28 -26.40 1.04 -13.16
C GLY A 28 -25.32 0.92 -12.11
N ASN A 29 -24.98 -0.30 -11.80
CA ASN A 29 -23.91 -0.63 -10.84
C ASN A 29 -22.79 -1.39 -11.56
N LEU A 30 -21.53 -1.10 -11.21
CA LEU A 30 -20.36 -1.72 -11.81
C LEU A 30 -20.28 -1.57 -13.34
N ILE A 31 -20.80 -0.48 -13.87
CA ILE A 31 -20.78 -0.15 -15.30
C ILE A 31 -20.07 1.17 -15.56
N ARG A 32 -19.47 1.28 -16.71
CA ARG A 32 -18.94 2.54 -17.27
C ARG A 32 -19.36 2.71 -18.71
N PHE A 33 -19.51 3.93 -19.15
CA PHE A 33 -19.71 4.26 -20.56
C PHE A 33 -18.37 4.61 -21.19
N HIS A 34 -18.07 4.00 -22.32
CA HIS A 34 -16.87 4.27 -23.10
C HIS A 34 -17.24 4.25 -24.58
N GLU A 35 -16.96 5.34 -25.27
CA GLU A 35 -17.29 5.51 -26.70
C GLU A 35 -18.75 5.18 -27.04
N GLY A 36 -19.68 5.67 -26.21
CA GLY A 36 -21.11 5.41 -26.39
C GLY A 36 -21.59 4.01 -26.01
N SER A 37 -20.67 3.09 -25.69
CA SER A 37 -20.99 1.71 -25.30
C SER A 37 -20.96 1.54 -23.78
N LEU A 38 -21.86 0.71 -23.28
CA LEU A 38 -21.89 0.30 -21.89
C LEU A 38 -20.92 -0.86 -21.69
N ARG A 39 -19.96 -0.69 -20.76
CA ARG A 39 -18.97 -1.72 -20.42
C ARG A 39 -18.97 -1.99 -18.91
N PRO A 40 -18.67 -3.21 -18.47
CA PRO A 40 -18.47 -3.45 -17.06
C PRO A 40 -17.24 -2.69 -16.55
N VAL A 41 -17.30 -2.17 -15.34
CA VAL A 41 -16.12 -1.68 -14.63
C VAL A 41 -15.31 -2.90 -14.23
N GLY A 42 -14.04 -2.96 -14.66
CA GLY A 42 -13.12 -3.98 -14.17
C GLY A 42 -12.97 -3.85 -12.66
N GLY A 43 -13.01 -4.94 -11.94
CA GLY A 43 -12.76 -4.99 -10.51
C GLY A 43 -11.29 -5.29 -10.20
N TRP A 44 -10.93 -5.16 -8.94
CA TRP A 44 -9.67 -5.66 -8.42
C TRP A 44 -9.74 -7.18 -8.32
N ARG A 45 -8.71 -7.84 -8.82
CA ARG A 45 -8.55 -9.28 -8.65
C ARG A 45 -7.32 -9.52 -7.79
N GLN A 46 -7.48 -10.31 -6.75
CA GLN A 46 -6.35 -10.76 -5.94
C GLN A 46 -5.34 -11.48 -6.83
N ARG A 47 -4.10 -11.07 -6.74
CA ARG A 47 -2.97 -11.66 -7.46
C ARG A 47 -2.09 -12.39 -6.46
N GLY A 48 -2.16 -13.70 -6.47
CA GLY A 48 -1.49 -14.54 -5.48
C GLY A 48 -2.42 -14.98 -4.35
N SER A 49 -1.97 -15.97 -3.61
CA SER A 49 -2.71 -16.57 -2.49
C SER A 49 -2.03 -16.34 -1.14
N VAL A 50 -0.99 -15.54 -1.08
CA VAL A 50 -0.24 -15.29 0.15
C VAL A 50 -0.86 -14.10 0.87
N ASP A 51 -1.33 -14.32 2.08
CA ASP A 51 -1.72 -13.27 2.99
C ASP A 51 -0.47 -12.71 3.69
N ILE A 52 -0.29 -11.42 3.59
CA ILE A 52 0.82 -10.70 4.19
C ILE A 52 0.37 -10.14 5.53
N ALA A 53 1.11 -10.46 6.57
CA ALA A 53 0.84 -9.91 7.88
C ALA A 53 1.18 -8.40 7.91
N GLY A 54 0.28 -7.61 8.45
CA GLY A 54 0.45 -6.17 8.57
C GLY A 54 -0.04 -5.36 7.37
N VAL A 55 0.16 -4.05 7.45
CA VAL A 55 -0.25 -3.10 6.40
C VAL A 55 0.96 -2.74 5.56
N VAL A 56 0.88 -2.96 4.26
CA VAL A 56 1.89 -2.52 3.30
C VAL A 56 1.87 -1.00 3.21
N ARG A 57 2.99 -0.35 3.48
CA ARG A 57 3.14 1.11 3.50
C ARG A 57 4.12 1.65 2.48
N SER A 58 4.97 0.76 1.98
CA SER A 58 5.95 1.10 0.96
C SER A 58 5.98 0.00 -0.09
N MET A 59 6.17 0.39 -1.34
CA MET A 59 6.18 -0.53 -2.46
C MET A 59 7.10 0.01 -3.56
N LEU A 60 7.94 -0.87 -4.11
CA LEU A 60 8.80 -0.58 -5.25
C LEU A 60 8.69 -1.70 -6.28
N ALA A 61 8.48 -1.33 -7.53
CA ALA A 61 8.51 -2.26 -8.65
C ALA A 61 9.69 -1.92 -9.57
N TRP A 62 10.49 -2.92 -9.92
CA TRP A 62 11.63 -2.77 -10.83
C TRP A 62 11.83 -4.01 -11.70
N GLU A 63 12.74 -3.92 -12.65
CA GLU A 63 13.19 -5.04 -13.46
C GLU A 63 14.68 -5.29 -13.17
N ASP A 64 15.06 -6.57 -13.03
CA ASP A 64 16.46 -6.97 -12.90
C ASP A 64 17.15 -7.02 -14.29
N ASN A 65 18.46 -7.26 -14.30
CA ASN A 65 19.25 -7.32 -15.54
C ASN A 65 18.83 -8.46 -16.48
N SER A 66 18.02 -9.40 -15.98
CA SER A 66 17.43 -10.49 -16.77
C SER A 66 16.03 -10.16 -17.29
N ASN A 67 15.60 -8.89 -17.21
CA ASN A 67 14.24 -8.44 -17.54
C ASN A 67 13.14 -9.13 -16.72
N SER A 68 13.46 -9.66 -15.56
CA SER A 68 12.46 -10.23 -14.66
C SER A 68 11.87 -9.14 -13.78
N ARG A 69 10.55 -9.06 -13.75
CA ARG A 69 9.83 -8.07 -12.94
C ARG A 69 9.79 -8.51 -11.51
N ARG A 70 10.10 -7.58 -10.65
CA ARG A 70 10.10 -7.76 -9.20
C ARG A 70 9.29 -6.67 -8.53
N LEU A 71 8.75 -7.01 -7.36
CA LEU A 71 8.02 -6.07 -6.52
C LEU A 71 8.48 -6.27 -5.09
N ALA A 72 9.03 -5.24 -4.47
CA ALA A 72 9.27 -5.23 -3.03
C ALA A 72 8.16 -4.45 -2.32
N PHE A 73 7.84 -4.87 -1.12
CA PHE A 73 6.91 -4.15 -0.27
C PHE A 73 7.24 -4.36 1.20
N GLY A 74 7.11 -3.28 1.94
CA GLY A 74 7.44 -3.23 3.36
C GLY A 74 6.24 -2.96 4.24
N THR A 75 6.19 -3.66 5.37
CA THR A 75 5.27 -3.42 6.48
C THR A 75 6.03 -2.79 7.64
N HIS A 76 5.42 -2.62 8.80
CA HIS A 76 6.11 -2.08 9.97
C HIS A 76 7.15 -3.04 10.55
N ASP A 77 7.04 -4.33 10.31
CA ASP A 77 7.86 -5.40 10.92
C ASP A 77 8.60 -6.26 9.90
N LYS A 78 8.24 -6.18 8.60
CA LYS A 78 8.75 -7.09 7.59
C LYS A 78 8.99 -6.42 6.25
N LEU A 79 9.93 -7.01 5.51
CA LEU A 79 10.22 -6.69 4.12
C LEU A 79 10.01 -7.94 3.26
N PHE A 80 9.26 -7.77 2.17
CA PHE A 80 8.93 -8.86 1.27
C PHE A 80 9.36 -8.55 -0.16
N ALA A 81 9.71 -9.57 -0.90
CA ALA A 81 9.91 -9.52 -2.33
C ALA A 81 8.95 -10.47 -3.06
N MET A 82 8.40 -10.03 -4.17
CA MET A 82 7.53 -10.82 -5.01
C MET A 82 8.10 -10.90 -6.43
N THR A 83 8.11 -12.10 -6.98
CA THR A 83 8.54 -12.37 -8.35
C THR A 83 7.39 -12.24 -9.36
N ALA A 84 7.72 -12.24 -10.64
CA ALA A 84 6.72 -12.23 -11.72
C ALA A 84 5.75 -13.43 -11.68
N SER A 85 6.16 -14.56 -11.08
CA SER A 85 5.29 -15.73 -10.85
C SER A 85 4.34 -15.59 -9.67
N ASN A 86 4.35 -14.46 -8.98
CA ASN A 86 3.62 -14.16 -7.74
C ASN A 86 4.08 -14.97 -6.51
N ALA A 87 5.27 -15.52 -6.55
CA ALA A 87 5.89 -16.08 -5.36
C ALA A 87 6.36 -14.92 -4.47
N VAL A 88 5.93 -14.94 -3.21
CA VAL A 88 6.30 -13.96 -2.19
C VAL A 88 7.30 -14.60 -1.25
N THR A 89 8.41 -13.93 -1.03
CA THR A 89 9.46 -14.33 -0.11
C THR A 89 9.61 -13.25 0.96
N ASP A 90 9.72 -13.67 2.22
CA ASP A 90 10.12 -12.80 3.33
C ASP A 90 11.64 -12.62 3.22
N ILE A 91 12.08 -11.40 3.08
CA ILE A 91 13.50 -11.00 2.97
C ILE A 91 13.88 -10.03 4.09
N THR A 92 13.17 -10.10 5.21
CA THR A 92 13.42 -9.24 6.36
C THR A 92 14.84 -9.43 6.88
N PRO A 93 15.63 -8.37 7.06
CA PRO A 93 16.99 -8.48 7.53
C PRO A 93 17.09 -9.18 8.89
N ALA A 94 18.08 -10.04 9.04
CA ALA A 94 18.34 -10.69 10.32
C ALA A 94 18.65 -9.64 11.38
N GLY A 95 17.95 -9.70 12.52
CA GLY A 95 18.10 -8.73 13.61
C GLY A 95 17.31 -7.42 13.44
N PHE A 96 16.52 -7.30 12.39
CA PHE A 96 15.64 -6.16 12.22
C PHE A 96 14.65 -6.05 13.39
N THR A 97 14.58 -4.87 13.98
CA THR A 97 13.62 -4.58 15.05
C THR A 97 12.32 -4.06 14.47
N ALA A 98 11.22 -4.73 14.77
CA ALA A 98 9.90 -4.31 14.33
C ALA A 98 9.60 -2.86 14.71
N GLY A 99 9.15 -2.12 13.77
CA GLY A 99 8.79 -0.72 13.96
C GLY A 99 7.38 -0.52 14.50
N ARG A 100 6.91 0.71 14.48
CA ARG A 100 5.59 1.09 15.00
C ARG A 100 4.48 0.70 14.04
N VAL A 101 3.50 -0.04 14.56
CA VAL A 101 2.27 -0.43 13.81
C VAL A 101 1.46 0.80 13.42
N ASP A 102 1.32 1.75 14.36
CA ASP A 102 0.54 2.96 14.17
C ASP A 102 1.32 4.20 14.61
N ALA A 103 0.85 5.35 14.18
CA ALA A 103 1.35 6.60 14.71
C ALA A 103 1.07 6.67 16.21
N THR A 104 2.10 6.81 17.01
CA THR A 104 1.95 7.07 18.43
C THR A 104 1.64 8.54 18.62
N LEU A 105 0.45 8.81 19.12
CA LEU A 105 0.08 10.12 19.59
C LEU A 105 0.91 10.42 20.83
N SER A 106 1.93 11.21 20.62
CA SER A 106 2.57 11.84 21.72
C SER A 106 1.69 12.98 22.22
N VAL A 107 1.72 13.20 23.33
CA VAL A 107 1.24 13.91 24.42
C VAL A 107 1.11 15.41 24.15
N GLY A 108 -0.08 15.83 23.96
CA GLY A 108 -0.51 17.20 24.06
C GLY A 108 -1.53 17.36 25.19
N PHE A 109 -2.05 18.55 25.37
CA PHE A 109 -3.22 18.79 26.20
C PHE A 109 -4.36 17.86 25.73
N GLY A 110 -4.79 16.93 26.62
CA GLY A 110 -5.88 16.01 26.31
C GLY A 110 -5.48 14.63 25.75
N ALA A 111 -4.21 14.33 25.53
CA ALA A 111 -3.73 13.06 24.98
C ALA A 111 -3.54 11.93 25.99
N SER A 112 -4.00 12.06 27.22
CA SER A 112 -3.95 11.02 28.25
C SER A 112 -5.23 11.05 29.08
N THR A 113 -5.45 9.99 29.85
CA THR A 113 -6.58 9.91 30.77
C THR A 113 -6.56 11.09 31.73
N TYR A 114 -7.69 11.78 31.87
CA TYR A 114 -7.84 12.89 32.79
C TYR A 114 -7.55 12.43 34.23
N GLY A 115 -6.73 13.18 34.95
CA GLY A 115 -6.42 12.86 36.34
C GLY A 115 -5.23 11.90 36.59
N ASN A 116 -4.46 11.60 35.57
CA ASN A 116 -3.36 10.59 35.68
C ASN A 116 -2.06 11.12 36.29
N GLN A 117 -1.96 12.40 36.64
CA GLN A 117 -0.79 12.98 37.29
C GLN A 117 -1.19 14.08 38.29
N THR A 118 -0.32 14.29 39.27
CA THR A 118 -0.48 15.34 40.31
C THR A 118 -0.37 16.73 39.67
N TYR A 119 -1.14 17.67 40.16
CA TYR A 119 -1.08 19.08 39.72
C TYR A 119 0.35 19.63 39.89
N GLY A 120 0.87 20.25 38.86
CA GLY A 120 2.22 20.81 38.86
C GLY A 120 3.35 19.86 38.45
N THR A 121 3.06 18.59 38.18
CA THR A 121 4.08 17.65 37.68
C THR A 121 4.08 17.73 36.14
N PRO A 122 5.18 18.18 35.48
CA PRO A 122 5.28 18.15 34.04
C PRO A 122 5.21 16.71 33.57
N ARG A 123 4.47 16.46 32.51
CA ARG A 123 4.49 15.16 31.84
C ARG A 123 5.89 14.84 31.37
N GLN A 124 6.37 13.64 31.69
CA GLN A 124 7.56 13.13 31.06
C GLN A 124 7.19 12.80 29.61
N ASP A 125 7.47 13.75 28.74
CA ASP A 125 7.24 13.49 27.37
C ASP A 125 7.94 14.40 26.40
N THR A 126 8.51 13.72 25.44
CA THR A 126 8.98 14.28 24.20
C THR A 126 7.82 14.29 23.22
N SER A 127 7.11 15.37 23.18
CA SER A 127 5.87 15.62 22.44
C SER A 127 6.00 15.57 20.92
N THR A 128 6.70 14.61 20.38
CA THR A 128 6.82 14.45 18.93
C THR A 128 5.85 13.37 18.46
N LEU A 129 4.97 13.70 17.54
CA LEU A 129 4.18 12.72 16.85
C LEU A 129 5.14 11.80 16.08
N LEU A 130 5.27 10.56 16.52
CA LEU A 130 6.04 9.55 15.83
C LEU A 130 5.13 8.84 14.82
N PRO A 131 5.36 9.00 13.53
CA PRO A 131 4.57 8.32 12.51
C PRO A 131 4.76 6.82 12.59
N ALA A 132 3.83 6.08 12.02
CA ALA A 132 4.00 4.65 11.82
C ALA A 132 5.22 4.39 10.93
N THR A 133 5.94 3.31 11.22
CA THR A 133 7.16 2.95 10.48
C THR A 133 6.87 2.66 9.02
N THR A 134 7.68 3.23 8.15
CA THR A 134 7.65 3.00 6.71
C THR A 134 9.06 2.68 6.21
N TRP A 135 9.12 1.90 5.13
CA TRP A 135 10.34 1.65 4.39
C TRP A 135 10.54 2.71 3.32
N SER A 136 11.74 3.17 3.15
CA SER A 136 12.22 3.83 1.94
C SER A 136 12.90 2.79 1.09
N LEU A 137 12.39 2.53 -0.11
CA LEU A 137 12.86 1.47 -0.99
C LEU A 137 13.31 2.07 -2.31
N ASP A 138 14.46 1.62 -2.79
CA ASP A 138 14.97 1.96 -4.12
C ASP A 138 15.80 0.78 -4.67
N ASN A 139 16.21 0.84 -5.92
CA ASN A 139 17.09 -0.16 -6.50
C ASN A 139 18.46 0.42 -6.81
N TRP A 140 19.50 -0.34 -6.51
CA TRP A 140 20.88 -0.06 -6.88
C TRP A 140 21.33 -1.06 -7.95
N GLY A 141 21.29 -0.63 -9.21
CA GLY A 141 21.43 -1.57 -10.32
C GLY A 141 20.24 -2.53 -10.34
N GLU A 142 20.49 -3.80 -10.12
CA GLU A 142 19.43 -4.81 -10.02
C GLU A 142 19.02 -5.14 -8.57
N TYR A 143 19.84 -4.79 -7.59
CA TYR A 143 19.62 -5.12 -6.18
C TYR A 143 18.64 -4.15 -5.54
N LEU A 144 17.88 -4.66 -4.59
CA LEU A 144 17.00 -3.85 -3.77
C LEU A 144 17.77 -3.23 -2.62
N VAL A 145 17.59 -1.93 -2.42
CA VAL A 145 18.12 -1.23 -1.25
C VAL A 145 16.95 -0.63 -0.48
N GLY A 146 16.99 -0.75 0.83
CA GLY A 146 15.95 -0.21 1.68
C GLY A 146 16.45 0.22 3.05
N CYS A 147 15.78 1.20 3.62
CA CYS A 147 16.00 1.63 5.00
C CYS A 147 14.67 1.97 5.66
N THR A 148 14.67 1.95 6.99
CA THR A 148 13.57 2.48 7.78
C THR A 148 14.03 3.70 8.56
N ALA A 149 13.09 4.59 8.86
CA ALA A 149 13.41 5.78 9.66
C ALA A 149 13.70 5.47 11.13
N ASP A 150 13.41 4.25 11.57
CA ASP A 150 13.47 3.88 12.99
C ASP A 150 14.80 3.28 13.43
N ASP A 151 15.47 2.54 12.55
CA ASP A 151 16.75 1.91 12.84
C ASP A 151 17.96 2.58 12.17
N GLY A 152 17.71 3.45 11.18
CA GLY A 152 18.76 4.18 10.47
C GLY A 152 19.68 3.32 9.60
N ASN A 153 19.49 2.01 9.58
CA ASN A 153 20.33 1.09 8.83
C ASN A 153 19.91 1.00 7.37
N LEU A 154 20.89 0.82 6.51
CA LEU A 154 20.70 0.57 5.09
C LEU A 154 20.88 -0.92 4.81
N TYR A 155 19.90 -1.51 4.15
CA TYR A 155 19.89 -2.93 3.81
C TYR A 155 19.92 -3.14 2.31
N GLU A 156 20.60 -4.18 1.87
CA GLU A 156 20.67 -4.61 0.48
C GLU A 156 20.20 -6.07 0.35
N TRP A 157 19.40 -6.33 -0.67
CA TRP A 157 19.00 -7.68 -1.05
C TRP A 157 19.43 -7.98 -2.47
N GLN A 158 20.23 -9.06 -2.62
CA GLN A 158 20.90 -9.45 -3.87
C GLN A 158 20.08 -10.42 -4.74
N LEU A 159 18.76 -10.36 -4.64
CA LEU A 159 17.80 -11.13 -5.44
C LEU A 159 17.80 -12.65 -5.18
N ASP A 160 18.53 -13.15 -4.21
CA ASP A 160 18.46 -14.54 -3.79
C ASP A 160 17.27 -14.77 -2.86
N SER A 161 16.36 -15.63 -3.26
CA SER A 161 15.16 -15.95 -2.46
C SER A 161 15.45 -16.84 -1.25
N ALA A 162 16.65 -17.38 -1.12
CA ALA A 162 17.10 -18.17 0.01
C ALA A 162 17.82 -17.32 1.08
N GLU A 163 18.15 -16.08 0.76
CA GLU A 163 18.90 -15.17 1.62
C GLU A 163 18.07 -13.95 1.98
N ASP A 164 18.13 -13.56 3.24
CA ASP A 164 17.53 -12.32 3.73
C ASP A 164 18.33 -11.11 3.26
N ALA A 165 17.71 -9.93 3.29
CA ALA A 165 18.43 -8.69 3.07
C ALA A 165 19.52 -8.49 4.15
N ALA A 166 20.70 -8.06 3.74
CA ALA A 166 21.84 -7.85 4.61
C ALA A 166 22.08 -6.36 4.87
N GLN A 167 22.53 -6.03 6.08
CA GLN A 167 22.93 -4.65 6.38
C GLN A 167 24.20 -4.32 5.62
N ILE A 168 24.22 -3.17 4.95
CA ILE A 168 25.40 -2.65 4.27
C ILE A 168 26.40 -2.17 5.33
N ALA A 169 27.60 -2.75 5.31
CA ALA A 169 28.66 -2.35 6.23
C ALA A 169 29.02 -0.85 6.04
N ASN A 170 29.21 -0.14 7.14
CA ASN A 170 29.47 1.30 7.17
C ASN A 170 28.34 2.19 6.64
N SER A 171 27.10 1.72 6.65
CA SER A 171 25.97 2.62 6.52
C SER A 171 26.01 3.65 7.66
N PRO A 172 25.71 4.93 7.42
CA PRO A 172 25.59 5.91 8.50
C PRO A 172 24.45 5.49 9.43
N GLU A 173 24.69 5.60 10.72
CA GLU A 173 23.68 5.47 11.77
C GLU A 173 22.81 6.73 11.86
#